data_ddad73e3c1dcb3a526a2eee5117eb772
#
_entry.id   ddad73e3c1dcb3a526a2eee5117eb772
#
_cell.length_a   1.000
_cell.length_b   1.000
_cell.length_c   1.000
_cell.angle_alpha   90.00
_cell.angle_beta   90.00
_cell.angle_gamma   90.00
#
_symmetry.space_group_name_H-M   'P 1'
#
loop_
_entity.id
_entity.type
_entity.pdbx_description
1 polymer ?
#
loop_
_entity_poly.entity_id
_entity_poly.type
_entity_poly.pdbx_seq_one_letter_code
_entity_poly.pdbx_strand_id
1 'polypeptide(L)'
;MSTTLAVDATTVEPLGRRFRALLGSTAAANLADGIVQAAAPLYALTLTRSPGQIALLTAAVWLPWLLLGAGAGVLVDRTDRRRVQAWALAGRAALLAAAAGLAISGRMSMTALIVLLLLYGVTDVLVDVAESALVPDLVPRSRLAAANGRIIAAQQVAGSFLGAPLAGLLLALGAGWVFGTPALVAVVAVTVLLVGVRGRYRPEPDPSAPTGTAWRDLREGLSVLFGHPVLRPLLVSGSVSNMCFTAYTTMLVLWVVGPGSRVGLDAGLYPLLTTVLAVGALAGSFLVEPIIRRVGEIRTMLGGWVLLPLLLLVPVVAPHPLVIAGALGLIGLASTCSNVLSQSLRQRLVPGRLLGRVGGASRAIGYGLMPVGALLGGLVAEQAGVGTALLTAALLALLVLIYPLATVRQRMVTA
;
A
#
# COMPACT_ATOMS: atom_id res chain seq x y z
N MET A 1 52.08 -19.92 18.85
CA MET A 1 51.10 -19.15 19.65
C MET A 1 49.99 -18.76 18.72
N SER A 2 48.93 -19.58 18.67
CA SER A 2 47.74 -19.33 17.85
C SER A 2 46.73 -18.53 18.67
N THR A 3 46.59 -17.26 18.35
CA THR A 3 45.55 -16.41 18.96
C THR A 3 44.22 -16.65 18.22
N THR A 4 43.43 -17.53 18.79
CA THR A 4 42.04 -17.74 18.35
C THR A 4 41.26 -16.47 18.68
N LEU A 5 40.98 -15.65 17.66
CA LEU A 5 40.00 -14.57 17.80
C LEU A 5 38.61 -15.21 18.04
N ALA A 6 38.21 -15.23 19.30
CA ALA A 6 36.84 -15.51 19.67
C ALA A 6 35.96 -14.43 19.00
N VAL A 7 35.21 -14.86 18.00
CA VAL A 7 34.08 -14.04 17.46
C VAL A 7 33.08 -13.94 18.60
N ASP A 8 33.14 -12.83 19.29
CA ASP A 8 32.15 -12.45 20.30
C ASP A 8 30.76 -12.57 19.66
N ALA A 9 29.98 -13.51 20.15
CA ALA A 9 28.58 -13.64 19.78
C ALA A 9 27.90 -12.34 20.24
N THR A 10 27.86 -11.34 19.35
CA THR A 10 27.27 -10.03 19.61
C THR A 10 25.87 -10.24 20.09
N THR A 11 25.63 -10.02 21.37
CA THR A 11 24.32 -9.95 21.99
C THR A 11 23.51 -8.91 21.19
N VAL A 12 22.55 -9.42 20.41
CA VAL A 12 21.71 -8.61 19.55
C VAL A 12 20.90 -7.68 20.44
N GLU A 13 21.30 -6.40 20.53
CA GLU A 13 20.61 -5.40 21.34
C GLU A 13 19.10 -5.45 21.07
N PRO A 14 18.25 -5.59 22.11
CA PRO A 14 16.82 -5.67 21.92
C PRO A 14 16.28 -4.33 21.42
N LEU A 15 15.37 -4.37 20.47
CA LEU A 15 14.61 -3.19 20.06
C LEU A 15 13.85 -2.62 21.28
N GLY A 16 14.12 -1.37 21.64
CA GLY A 16 13.71 -0.75 22.90
C GLY A 16 12.18 -0.71 23.12
N ARG A 17 11.75 -0.41 24.35
CA ARG A 17 10.32 -0.34 24.70
C ARG A 17 9.55 0.68 23.84
N ARG A 18 10.17 1.82 23.49
CA ARG A 18 9.55 2.86 22.65
C ARG A 18 9.26 2.35 21.23
N PHE A 19 10.19 1.59 20.64
CA PHE A 19 9.96 0.97 19.34
C PHE A 19 8.86 -0.08 19.40
N ARG A 20 8.78 -0.90 20.46
CA ARG A 20 7.67 -1.87 20.62
C ARG A 20 6.32 -1.18 20.73
N ALA A 21 6.26 -0.03 21.39
CA ALA A 21 5.03 0.77 21.46
C ALA A 21 4.66 1.35 20.09
N LEU A 22 5.63 1.87 19.31
CA LEU A 22 5.39 2.31 17.94
C LEU A 22 4.86 1.13 17.11
N LEU A 23 5.51 -0.04 17.18
CA LEU A 23 5.08 -1.23 16.46
C LEU A 23 3.65 -1.67 16.81
N GLY A 24 3.26 -1.60 18.08
CA GLY A 24 1.89 -1.85 18.53
C GLY A 24 0.88 -0.82 18.00
N SER A 25 1.27 0.47 17.99
CA SER A 25 0.46 1.54 17.38
C SER A 25 0.29 1.32 15.89
N THR A 26 1.37 0.99 15.17
CA THR A 26 1.35 0.65 13.74
C THR A 26 0.43 -0.53 13.45
N ALA A 27 0.55 -1.61 14.22
CA ALA A 27 -0.31 -2.78 14.05
C ALA A 27 -1.79 -2.43 14.24
N ALA A 28 -2.13 -1.65 15.27
CA ALA A 28 -3.49 -1.20 15.50
C ALA A 28 -3.98 -0.26 14.38
N ALA A 29 -3.18 0.71 13.96
CA ALA A 29 -3.54 1.62 12.87
C ALA A 29 -3.82 0.85 11.57
N ASN A 30 -2.92 -0.08 11.20
CA ASN A 30 -3.08 -0.87 9.97
C ASN A 30 -4.22 -1.91 10.06
N LEU A 31 -4.57 -2.39 11.26
CA LEU A 31 -5.78 -3.19 11.44
C LEU A 31 -7.03 -2.37 11.11
N ALA A 32 -7.11 -1.14 11.60
CA ALA A 32 -8.20 -0.23 11.25
C ALA A 32 -8.23 0.04 9.73
N ASP A 33 -7.07 0.28 9.12
CA ASP A 33 -6.92 0.51 7.67
C ASP A 33 -7.39 -0.69 6.86
N GLY A 34 -6.99 -1.89 7.23
CA GLY A 34 -7.39 -3.12 6.54
C GLY A 34 -8.90 -3.37 6.59
N ILE A 35 -9.54 -3.08 7.74
CA ILE A 35 -11.00 -3.17 7.86
C ILE A 35 -11.67 -2.14 6.95
N VAL A 36 -11.25 -0.88 7.00
CA VAL A 36 -11.85 0.21 6.20
C VAL A 36 -11.66 -0.03 4.71
N GLN A 37 -10.46 -0.40 4.28
CA GLN A 37 -10.15 -0.64 2.86
C GLN A 37 -10.98 -1.77 2.26
N ALA A 38 -11.23 -2.83 3.03
CA ALA A 38 -12.06 -3.95 2.57
C ALA A 38 -13.56 -3.66 2.68
N ALA A 39 -13.99 -2.98 3.76
CA ALA A 39 -15.40 -2.76 4.04
C ALA A 39 -16.00 -1.54 3.32
N ALA A 40 -15.25 -0.46 3.10
CA ALA A 40 -15.78 0.76 2.51
C ALA A 40 -16.35 0.57 1.09
N PRO A 41 -15.70 -0.14 0.16
CA PRO A 41 -16.30 -0.45 -1.14
C PRO A 41 -17.56 -1.30 -1.02
N LEU A 42 -17.59 -2.27 -0.10
CA LEU A 42 -18.74 -3.14 0.12
C LEU A 42 -19.92 -2.36 0.73
N TYR A 43 -19.64 -1.47 1.68
CA TYR A 43 -20.65 -0.56 2.22
C TYR A 43 -21.18 0.40 1.13
N ALA A 44 -20.29 0.92 0.27
CA ALA A 44 -20.69 1.78 -0.84
C ALA A 44 -21.66 1.08 -1.80
N LEU A 45 -21.57 -0.26 -1.99
CA LEU A 45 -22.51 -1.03 -2.80
C LEU A 45 -23.94 -1.04 -2.22
N THR A 46 -24.13 -0.74 -0.94
CA THR A 46 -25.47 -0.55 -0.34
C THR A 46 -26.06 0.82 -0.69
N LEU A 47 -25.24 1.80 -1.07
CA LEU A 47 -25.64 3.15 -1.41
C LEU A 47 -25.75 3.35 -2.93
N THR A 48 -24.90 2.67 -3.71
CA THR A 48 -24.81 2.87 -5.16
C THR A 48 -24.24 1.66 -5.87
N ARG A 49 -24.60 1.50 -7.15
CA ARG A 49 -23.93 0.57 -8.08
C ARG A 49 -23.32 1.31 -9.29
N SER A 50 -23.26 2.64 -9.24
CA SER A 50 -22.60 3.44 -10.28
C SER A 50 -21.09 3.22 -10.26
N PRO A 51 -20.48 2.76 -11.36
CA PRO A 51 -19.05 2.59 -11.47
C PRO A 51 -18.27 3.87 -11.20
N GLY A 52 -18.77 5.03 -11.66
CA GLY A 52 -18.13 6.32 -11.44
C GLY A 52 -18.12 6.74 -9.97
N GLN A 53 -19.20 6.47 -9.22
CA GLN A 53 -19.23 6.77 -7.80
C GLN A 53 -18.28 5.86 -6.99
N ILE A 54 -18.18 4.58 -7.33
CA ILE A 54 -17.21 3.66 -6.73
C ILE A 54 -15.77 4.08 -7.10
N ALA A 55 -15.56 4.53 -8.33
CA ALA A 55 -14.27 5.07 -8.78
C ALA A 55 -13.87 6.33 -8.00
N LEU A 56 -14.82 7.27 -7.79
CA LEU A 56 -14.60 8.47 -6.98
C LEU A 56 -14.25 8.13 -5.54
N LEU A 57 -14.89 7.11 -4.96
CA LEU A 57 -14.57 6.62 -3.62
C LEU A 57 -13.12 6.17 -3.52
N THR A 58 -12.67 5.31 -4.44
CA THR A 58 -11.29 4.82 -4.47
C THR A 58 -10.31 5.96 -4.75
N ALA A 59 -10.64 6.85 -5.69
CA ALA A 59 -9.81 8.01 -5.99
C ALA A 59 -9.65 8.94 -4.77
N ALA A 60 -10.72 9.13 -3.98
CA ALA A 60 -10.69 9.96 -2.77
C ALA A 60 -9.67 9.45 -1.73
N VAL A 61 -9.53 8.12 -1.58
CA VAL A 61 -8.54 7.52 -0.66
C VAL A 61 -7.11 7.79 -1.12
N TRP A 62 -6.83 7.69 -2.43
CA TRP A 62 -5.47 7.82 -2.96
C TRP A 62 -5.08 9.25 -3.36
N LEU A 63 -6.04 10.14 -3.58
CA LEU A 63 -5.78 11.53 -3.98
C LEU A 63 -4.88 12.30 -3.02
N PRO A 64 -4.99 12.16 -1.68
CA PRO A 64 -4.07 12.81 -0.75
C PRO A 64 -2.60 12.41 -0.95
N TRP A 65 -2.30 11.19 -1.37
CA TRP A 65 -0.93 10.76 -1.68
C TRP A 65 -0.34 11.52 -2.86
N LEU A 66 -1.16 11.81 -3.87
CA LEU A 66 -0.76 12.62 -5.02
C LEU A 66 -0.50 14.08 -4.63
N LEU A 67 -1.41 14.66 -3.83
CA LEU A 67 -1.38 16.10 -3.53
C LEU A 67 -0.45 16.45 -2.37
N LEU A 68 -0.39 15.60 -1.35
CA LEU A 68 0.27 15.91 -0.08
C LEU A 68 1.56 15.11 0.14
N GLY A 69 1.82 14.03 -0.59
CA GLY A 69 2.92 13.12 -0.32
C GLY A 69 4.30 13.82 -0.21
N ALA A 70 4.57 14.80 -1.05
CA ALA A 70 5.80 15.58 -0.97
C ALA A 70 5.75 16.66 0.15
N GLY A 71 4.59 17.29 0.36
CA GLY A 71 4.39 18.33 1.38
C GLY A 71 4.37 17.79 2.80
N ALA A 72 3.82 16.60 3.00
CA ALA A 72 3.76 15.93 4.30
C ALA A 72 5.16 15.70 4.90
N GLY A 73 6.15 15.35 4.07
CA GLY A 73 7.55 15.23 4.49
C GLY A 73 8.09 16.52 5.09
N VAL A 74 7.85 17.65 4.42
CA VAL A 74 8.29 18.97 4.91
C VAL A 74 7.60 19.34 6.22
N LEU A 75 6.32 19.05 6.36
CA LEU A 75 5.56 19.28 7.59
C LEU A 75 6.16 18.46 8.75
N VAL A 76 6.40 17.17 8.53
CA VAL A 76 6.96 16.25 9.52
C VAL A 76 8.38 16.64 9.93
N ASP A 77 9.21 17.10 8.98
CA ASP A 77 10.59 17.54 9.24
C ASP A 77 10.67 18.87 10.02
N ARG A 78 9.61 19.70 9.99
CA ARG A 78 9.56 20.97 10.74
C ARG A 78 8.87 20.88 12.07
N THR A 79 8.23 19.75 12.38
CA THR A 79 7.39 19.57 13.55
C THR A 79 7.84 18.40 14.42
N ASP A 80 7.18 18.17 15.54
CA ASP A 80 7.39 16.97 16.34
C ASP A 80 6.69 15.76 15.68
N ARG A 81 7.50 14.83 15.18
CA ARG A 81 7.06 13.64 14.43
C ARG A 81 6.01 12.83 15.18
N ARG A 82 6.21 12.64 16.49
CA ARG A 82 5.24 11.95 17.37
C ARG A 82 3.91 12.69 17.45
N ARG A 83 3.95 14.02 17.55
CA ARG A 83 2.71 14.83 17.61
C ARG A 83 1.95 14.77 16.30
N VAL A 84 2.62 14.86 15.17
CA VAL A 84 1.97 14.74 13.84
C VAL A 84 1.27 13.41 13.74
N GLN A 85 1.95 12.29 14.06
CA GLN A 85 1.36 10.96 14.02
C GLN A 85 0.17 10.83 14.99
N ALA A 86 0.29 11.37 16.22
CA ALA A 86 -0.78 11.31 17.20
C ALA A 86 -2.02 12.11 16.76
N TRP A 87 -1.84 13.34 16.22
CA TRP A 87 -2.95 14.13 15.69
C TRP A 87 -3.61 13.49 14.48
N ALA A 88 -2.83 12.90 13.59
CA ALA A 88 -3.36 12.18 12.44
C ALA A 88 -4.18 10.95 12.85
N LEU A 89 -3.69 10.14 13.80
CA LEU A 89 -4.43 8.98 14.34
C LEU A 89 -5.70 9.42 15.11
N ALA A 90 -5.64 10.51 15.88
CA ALA A 90 -6.82 11.05 16.56
C ALA A 90 -7.86 11.57 15.57
N GLY A 91 -7.43 12.30 14.53
CA GLY A 91 -8.29 12.73 13.42
C GLY A 91 -8.93 11.56 12.70
N ARG A 92 -8.16 10.49 12.43
CA ARG A 92 -8.66 9.23 11.86
C ARG A 92 -9.75 8.63 12.73
N ALA A 93 -9.53 8.52 14.05
CA ALA A 93 -10.51 7.99 14.98
C ALA A 93 -11.81 8.81 14.97
N ALA A 94 -11.69 10.14 14.96
CA ALA A 94 -12.85 11.05 14.89
C ALA A 94 -13.63 10.91 13.58
N LEU A 95 -12.94 10.82 12.43
CA LEU A 95 -13.57 10.60 11.12
C LEU A 95 -14.32 9.28 11.06
N LEU A 96 -13.72 8.20 11.57
CA LEU A 96 -14.34 6.89 11.62
C LEU A 96 -15.52 6.84 12.61
N ALA A 97 -15.43 7.53 13.75
CA ALA A 97 -16.55 7.67 14.68
C ALA A 97 -17.71 8.46 14.04
N ALA A 98 -17.43 9.54 13.31
CA ALA A 98 -18.42 10.27 12.54
C ALA A 98 -19.07 9.38 11.46
N ALA A 99 -18.28 8.58 10.74
CA ALA A 99 -18.78 7.62 9.77
C ALA A 99 -19.70 6.58 10.43
N ALA A 100 -19.31 6.04 11.59
CA ALA A 100 -20.15 5.11 12.35
C ALA A 100 -21.47 5.74 12.78
N GLY A 101 -21.44 6.99 13.29
CA GLY A 101 -22.65 7.74 13.69
C GLY A 101 -23.60 7.98 12.51
N LEU A 102 -23.06 8.36 11.34
CA LEU A 102 -23.87 8.53 10.13
C LEU A 102 -24.45 7.20 9.63
N ALA A 103 -23.69 6.12 9.71
CA ALA A 103 -24.14 4.80 9.31
C ALA A 103 -25.25 4.26 10.24
N ILE A 104 -25.09 4.39 11.55
CA ILE A 104 -26.09 3.96 12.56
C ILE A 104 -27.37 4.77 12.43
N SER A 105 -27.27 6.10 12.19
CA SER A 105 -28.45 6.97 12.04
C SER A 105 -29.14 6.85 10.67
N GLY A 106 -28.62 6.03 9.76
CA GLY A 106 -29.15 5.90 8.39
C GLY A 106 -28.97 7.15 7.53
N ARG A 107 -28.09 8.09 7.95
CA ARG A 107 -27.83 9.35 7.24
C ARG A 107 -26.57 9.32 6.37
N MET A 108 -25.89 8.19 6.27
CA MET A 108 -24.73 8.05 5.41
C MET A 108 -25.16 8.17 3.95
N SER A 109 -24.63 9.17 3.26
CA SER A 109 -24.76 9.34 1.82
C SER A 109 -23.45 8.98 1.12
N MET A 110 -23.50 8.73 -0.19
CA MET A 110 -22.28 8.47 -0.97
C MET A 110 -21.31 9.67 -0.93
N THR A 111 -21.83 10.89 -1.00
CA THR A 111 -21.02 12.11 -0.87
C THR A 111 -20.34 12.19 0.50
N ALA A 112 -21.09 11.91 1.59
CA ALA A 112 -20.50 11.91 2.93
C ALA A 112 -19.39 10.85 3.06
N LEU A 113 -19.60 9.65 2.51
CA LEU A 113 -18.60 8.58 2.51
C LEU A 113 -17.34 8.98 1.73
N ILE A 114 -17.47 9.57 0.54
CA ILE A 114 -16.35 10.06 -0.27
C ILE A 114 -15.56 11.13 0.49
N VAL A 115 -16.23 12.12 1.09
CA VAL A 115 -15.57 13.19 1.85
C VAL A 115 -14.84 12.64 3.08
N LEU A 116 -15.49 11.73 3.83
CA LEU A 116 -14.85 11.08 4.99
C LEU A 116 -13.62 10.28 4.59
N LEU A 117 -13.66 9.54 3.48
CA LEU A 117 -12.52 8.76 3.00
C LEU A 117 -11.42 9.64 2.38
N LEU A 118 -11.76 10.77 1.78
CA LEU A 118 -10.77 11.76 1.35
C LEU A 118 -9.99 12.31 2.56
N LEU A 119 -10.70 12.72 3.61
CA LEU A 119 -10.08 13.21 4.84
C LEU A 119 -9.30 12.10 5.57
N TYR A 120 -9.82 10.87 5.53
CA TYR A 120 -9.12 9.69 6.02
C TYR A 120 -7.78 9.48 5.28
N GLY A 121 -7.74 9.58 3.96
CA GLY A 121 -6.53 9.50 3.16
C GLY A 121 -5.51 10.60 3.51
N VAL A 122 -5.95 11.81 3.90
CA VAL A 122 -5.05 12.85 4.45
C VAL A 122 -4.37 12.37 5.73
N THR A 123 -5.15 11.75 6.65
CA THR A 123 -4.57 11.20 7.88
C THR A 123 -3.61 10.05 7.60
N ASP A 124 -3.88 9.25 6.57
CA ASP A 124 -3.06 8.11 6.16
C ASP A 124 -1.66 8.56 5.72
N VAL A 125 -1.60 9.55 4.83
CA VAL A 125 -0.31 10.16 4.40
C VAL A 125 0.49 10.67 5.59
N LEU A 126 -0.16 11.37 6.53
CA LEU A 126 0.53 11.95 7.69
C LEU A 126 1.03 10.87 8.66
N VAL A 127 0.26 9.81 8.89
CA VAL A 127 0.66 8.67 9.73
C VAL A 127 1.87 7.97 9.15
N ASP A 128 1.84 7.60 7.85
CA ASP A 128 2.92 6.86 7.20
C ASP A 128 4.23 7.67 7.15
N VAL A 129 4.15 8.95 6.76
CA VAL A 129 5.32 9.82 6.68
C VAL A 129 5.91 10.07 8.08
N ALA A 130 5.07 10.34 9.09
CA ALA A 130 5.54 10.57 10.46
C ALA A 130 6.12 9.28 11.08
N GLU A 131 5.51 8.11 10.84
CA GLU A 131 6.03 6.82 11.28
C GLU A 131 7.42 6.53 10.70
N SER A 132 7.55 6.66 9.38
CA SER A 132 8.81 6.40 8.70
C SER A 132 9.95 7.33 9.18
N ALA A 133 9.61 8.58 9.52
CA ALA A 133 10.56 9.54 10.08
C ALA A 133 10.89 9.27 11.56
N LEU A 134 9.96 8.68 12.33
CA LEU A 134 10.13 8.43 13.77
C LEU A 134 11.00 7.18 14.05
N VAL A 135 11.00 6.19 13.16
CA VAL A 135 11.76 4.93 13.34
C VAL A 135 13.25 5.16 13.61
N PRO A 136 13.99 6.00 12.84
CA PRO A 136 15.40 6.25 13.08
C PRO A 136 15.71 6.91 14.44
N ASP A 137 14.72 7.60 15.03
CA ASP A 137 14.87 8.24 16.34
C ASP A 137 14.70 7.25 17.51
N LEU A 138 14.15 6.05 17.23
CA LEU A 138 13.79 5.06 18.24
C LEU A 138 14.73 3.85 18.28
N VAL A 139 15.52 3.63 17.23
CA VAL A 139 16.41 2.48 17.12
C VAL A 139 17.79 2.87 16.62
N PRO A 140 18.87 2.16 17.06
CA PRO A 140 20.22 2.38 16.53
C PRO A 140 20.28 2.14 15.01
N ARG A 141 21.18 2.82 14.33
CA ARG A 141 21.37 2.68 12.86
C ARG A 141 21.61 1.24 12.42
N SER A 142 22.34 0.45 13.21
CA SER A 142 22.60 -0.97 12.98
C SER A 142 21.33 -1.84 12.98
N ARG A 143 20.23 -1.37 13.59
CA ARG A 143 18.98 -2.11 13.77
C ARG A 143 17.85 -1.62 12.86
N LEU A 144 18.06 -0.58 12.06
CA LEU A 144 17.03 0.01 11.18
C LEU A 144 16.42 -1.01 10.22
N ALA A 145 17.23 -1.88 9.62
CA ALA A 145 16.71 -2.91 8.71
C ALA A 145 15.77 -3.89 9.43
N ALA A 146 16.14 -4.32 10.64
CA ALA A 146 15.30 -5.21 11.45
C ALA A 146 14.02 -4.51 11.96
N ALA A 147 14.12 -3.22 12.30
CA ALA A 147 12.96 -2.42 12.70
C ALA A 147 11.96 -2.24 11.54
N ASN A 148 12.44 -1.82 10.37
CA ASN A 148 11.60 -1.65 9.19
C ASN A 148 10.95 -2.98 8.76
N GLY A 149 11.69 -4.09 8.80
CA GLY A 149 11.14 -5.41 8.51
C GLY A 149 9.98 -5.78 9.44
N ARG A 150 10.07 -5.46 10.75
CA ARG A 150 8.99 -5.69 11.72
C ARG A 150 7.80 -4.78 11.49
N ILE A 151 8.01 -3.53 11.12
CA ILE A 151 6.93 -2.60 10.76
C ILE A 151 6.17 -3.14 9.54
N ILE A 152 6.86 -3.48 8.47
CA ILE A 152 6.24 -4.04 7.26
C ILE A 152 5.47 -5.33 7.59
N ALA A 153 6.05 -6.21 8.42
CA ALA A 153 5.36 -7.42 8.85
C ALA A 153 4.08 -7.11 9.66
N ALA A 154 4.16 -6.15 10.60
CA ALA A 154 3.00 -5.73 11.39
C ALA A 154 1.90 -5.11 10.52
N GLN A 155 2.26 -4.25 9.56
CA GLN A 155 1.35 -3.65 8.60
C GLN A 155 0.64 -4.74 7.76
N GLN A 156 1.41 -5.70 7.23
CA GLN A 156 0.86 -6.77 6.39
C GLN A 156 -0.05 -7.72 7.17
N VAL A 157 0.38 -8.14 8.38
CA VAL A 157 -0.41 -9.04 9.22
C VAL A 157 -1.67 -8.36 9.71
N ALA A 158 -1.56 -7.15 10.24
CA ALA A 158 -2.71 -6.43 10.79
C ALA A 158 -3.69 -5.98 9.67
N GLY A 159 -3.18 -5.38 8.59
CA GLY A 159 -4.03 -4.85 7.52
C GLY A 159 -4.65 -5.95 6.66
N SER A 160 -3.81 -6.74 5.99
CA SER A 160 -4.31 -7.67 4.97
C SER A 160 -4.78 -9.00 5.56
N PHE A 161 -4.07 -9.55 6.58
CA PHE A 161 -4.41 -10.85 7.14
C PHE A 161 -5.55 -10.81 8.15
N LEU A 162 -5.59 -9.79 9.01
CA LEU A 162 -6.61 -9.67 10.05
C LEU A 162 -7.72 -8.70 9.64
N GLY A 163 -7.35 -7.54 9.09
CA GLY A 163 -8.30 -6.47 8.78
C GLY A 163 -9.32 -6.87 7.72
N ALA A 164 -8.88 -7.48 6.63
CA ALA A 164 -9.77 -7.86 5.54
C ALA A 164 -10.82 -8.93 5.96
N PRO A 165 -10.49 -10.05 6.63
CA PRO A 165 -11.49 -10.99 7.12
C PRO A 165 -12.44 -10.38 8.14
N LEU A 166 -11.91 -9.53 9.06
CA LEU A 166 -12.75 -8.84 10.04
C LEU A 166 -13.76 -7.89 9.38
N ALA A 167 -13.41 -7.27 8.25
CA ALA A 167 -14.33 -6.41 7.51
C ALA A 167 -15.60 -7.17 7.08
N GLY A 168 -15.47 -8.41 6.59
CA GLY A 168 -16.60 -9.24 6.22
C GLY A 168 -17.49 -9.59 7.42
N LEU A 169 -16.89 -9.95 8.55
CA LEU A 169 -17.61 -10.23 9.80
C LEU A 169 -18.35 -8.99 10.32
N LEU A 170 -17.66 -7.83 10.34
CA LEU A 170 -18.24 -6.58 10.82
C LEU A 170 -19.37 -6.10 9.91
N LEU A 171 -19.27 -6.36 8.61
CA LEU A 171 -20.34 -6.05 7.66
C LEU A 171 -21.60 -6.89 7.96
N ALA A 172 -21.45 -8.15 8.32
CA ALA A 172 -22.55 -9.03 8.72
C ALA A 172 -23.21 -8.59 10.04
N LEU A 173 -22.44 -7.97 10.96
CA LEU A 173 -22.95 -7.42 12.22
C LEU A 173 -23.66 -6.07 12.04
N GLY A 174 -23.45 -5.40 10.93
CA GLY A 174 -24.12 -4.15 10.57
C GLY A 174 -23.19 -2.96 10.37
N ALA A 175 -23.73 -1.94 9.70
CA ALA A 175 -23.00 -0.77 9.23
C ALA A 175 -22.25 0.01 10.33
N GLY A 176 -22.82 0.10 11.53
CA GLY A 176 -22.18 0.75 12.67
C GLY A 176 -20.86 0.11 13.09
N TRP A 177 -20.77 -1.21 13.01
CA TRP A 177 -19.58 -1.95 13.36
C TRP A 177 -18.45 -1.82 12.32
N VAL A 178 -18.82 -1.62 11.05
CA VAL A 178 -17.87 -1.42 9.94
C VAL A 178 -16.96 -0.21 10.17
N PHE A 179 -17.48 0.86 10.74
CA PHE A 179 -16.73 2.09 11.02
C PHE A 179 -16.39 2.25 12.51
N GLY A 180 -17.26 1.75 13.40
CA GLY A 180 -17.10 1.88 14.85
C GLY A 180 -15.91 1.07 15.39
N THR A 181 -15.74 -0.17 14.94
CA THR A 181 -14.59 -0.99 15.34
C THR A 181 -13.26 -0.38 14.92
N PRO A 182 -13.04 0.04 13.65
CA PRO A 182 -11.83 0.75 13.27
C PRO A 182 -11.62 2.07 14.03
N ALA A 183 -12.69 2.79 14.39
CA ALA A 183 -12.59 4.00 15.22
C ALA A 183 -11.99 3.68 16.60
N LEU A 184 -12.49 2.64 17.27
CA LEU A 184 -11.96 2.18 18.56
C LEU A 184 -10.50 1.70 18.44
N VAL A 185 -10.19 0.95 17.40
CA VAL A 185 -8.82 0.49 17.14
C VAL A 185 -7.88 1.66 16.87
N ALA A 186 -8.32 2.72 16.19
CA ALA A 186 -7.54 3.94 15.98
C ALA A 186 -7.32 4.69 17.31
N VAL A 187 -8.31 4.71 18.23
CA VAL A 187 -8.14 5.24 19.59
C VAL A 187 -7.08 4.42 20.37
N VAL A 188 -7.08 3.11 20.22
CA VAL A 188 -6.02 2.26 20.81
C VAL A 188 -4.66 2.60 20.20
N ALA A 189 -4.57 2.78 18.88
CA ALA A 189 -3.32 3.14 18.21
C ALA A 189 -2.73 4.45 18.74
N VAL A 190 -3.54 5.52 18.84
CA VAL A 190 -3.06 6.81 19.36
C VAL A 190 -2.71 6.72 20.86
N THR A 191 -3.46 5.97 21.65
CA THR A 191 -3.19 5.79 23.08
C THR A 191 -1.87 5.05 23.30
N VAL A 192 -1.63 3.95 22.59
CA VAL A 192 -0.37 3.18 22.65
C VAL A 192 0.82 4.05 22.24
N LEU A 193 0.67 4.86 21.18
CA LEU A 193 1.68 5.80 20.74
C LEU A 193 2.00 6.83 21.83
N LEU A 194 0.97 7.48 22.40
CA LEU A 194 1.16 8.56 23.38
C LEU A 194 1.71 8.06 24.71
N VAL A 195 1.31 6.88 25.17
CA VAL A 195 1.77 6.31 26.44
C VAL A 195 3.17 5.70 26.31
N GLY A 196 3.41 5.00 25.20
CA GLY A 196 4.63 4.21 25.03
C GLY A 196 5.80 4.96 24.39
N VAL A 197 5.53 5.91 23.49
CA VAL A 197 6.56 6.72 22.82
C VAL A 197 6.63 8.08 23.49
N ARG A 198 7.37 8.19 24.59
CA ARG A 198 7.54 9.42 25.34
C ARG A 198 8.74 10.23 24.85
N GLY A 199 8.64 11.56 24.85
CA GLY A 199 9.71 12.48 24.44
C GLY A 199 9.26 13.44 23.34
N ARG A 200 10.19 14.31 22.95
CA ARG A 200 10.05 15.20 21.79
C ARG A 200 10.94 14.67 20.67
N TYR A 201 10.38 14.55 19.50
CA TYR A 201 11.05 14.01 18.30
C TYR A 201 11.01 15.05 17.18
N ARG A 202 11.54 16.24 17.52
CA ARG A 202 11.70 17.32 16.56
C ARG A 202 13.12 17.23 16.00
N PRO A 203 13.29 17.20 14.68
CA PRO A 203 14.60 17.27 14.06
C PRO A 203 15.34 18.53 14.53
N GLU A 204 16.59 18.40 14.94
CA GLU A 204 17.46 19.56 15.13
C GLU A 204 17.72 20.18 13.77
N PRO A 205 17.57 21.52 13.63
CA PRO A 205 17.94 22.18 12.39
C PRO A 205 19.43 21.93 12.13
N ASP A 206 19.76 21.18 11.09
CA ASP A 206 21.15 21.08 10.63
C ASP A 206 21.47 22.32 9.81
N PRO A 207 22.30 23.26 10.33
CA PRO A 207 22.67 24.48 9.61
C PRO A 207 23.43 24.19 8.30
N SER A 208 24.03 22.99 8.18
CA SER A 208 24.78 22.55 7.03
C SER A 208 23.92 21.77 6.03
N ALA A 209 22.69 21.38 6.41
CA ALA A 209 21.78 20.70 5.50
C ALA A 209 21.43 21.66 4.35
N PRO A 210 21.62 21.24 3.08
CA PRO A 210 21.18 22.05 1.96
C PRO A 210 19.70 22.37 2.15
N THR A 211 19.34 23.65 2.12
CA THR A 211 17.95 24.12 2.14
C THR A 211 17.24 23.71 0.84
N GLY A 212 17.22 22.40 0.55
CA GLY A 212 16.50 21.81 -0.55
C GLY A 212 15.01 21.83 -0.22
N THR A 213 14.22 22.47 -1.06
CA THR A 213 12.77 22.28 -1.01
C THR A 213 12.45 20.83 -1.36
N ALA A 214 11.42 20.24 -0.75
CA ALA A 214 10.94 18.87 -1.10
C ALA A 214 10.78 18.71 -2.63
N TRP A 215 10.47 19.80 -3.32
CA TRP A 215 10.40 19.85 -4.78
C TRP A 215 11.75 19.62 -5.47
N ARG A 216 12.83 20.16 -4.91
CA ARG A 216 14.20 19.94 -5.44
C ARG A 216 14.61 18.48 -5.27
N ASP A 217 14.35 17.90 -4.09
CA ASP A 217 14.66 16.50 -3.80
C ASP A 217 13.85 15.55 -4.69
N LEU A 218 12.56 15.86 -4.88
CA LEU A 218 11.69 15.14 -5.83
C LEU A 218 12.25 15.24 -7.26
N ARG A 219 12.59 16.43 -7.72
CA ARG A 219 13.15 16.65 -9.06
C ARG A 219 14.48 15.92 -9.25
N GLU A 220 15.36 15.92 -8.25
CA GLU A 220 16.62 15.20 -8.30
C GLU A 220 16.38 13.68 -8.34
N GLY A 221 15.48 13.15 -7.50
CA GLY A 221 15.08 11.74 -7.54
C GLY A 221 14.50 11.34 -8.90
N LEU A 222 13.64 12.19 -9.49
CA LEU A 222 13.08 11.97 -10.83
C LEU A 222 14.15 12.01 -11.91
N SER A 223 15.10 12.95 -11.85
CA SER A 223 16.16 13.04 -12.84
C SER A 223 17.03 11.79 -12.89
N VAL A 224 17.33 11.20 -11.73
CA VAL A 224 18.06 9.92 -11.62
C VAL A 224 17.22 8.77 -12.20
N LEU A 225 15.95 8.69 -11.84
CA LEU A 225 15.05 7.62 -12.32
C LEU A 225 14.88 7.66 -13.84
N PHE A 226 14.61 8.85 -14.41
CA PHE A 226 14.39 8.99 -15.85
C PHE A 226 15.69 8.97 -16.66
N GLY A 227 16.84 9.35 -16.06
CA GLY A 227 18.15 9.29 -16.70
C GLY A 227 18.75 7.88 -16.78
N HIS A 228 18.30 6.95 -15.93
CA HIS A 228 18.90 5.62 -15.85
C HIS A 228 18.21 4.62 -16.79
N PRO A 229 18.95 3.90 -17.66
CA PRO A 229 18.38 3.04 -18.72
C PRO A 229 17.56 1.85 -18.16
N VAL A 230 17.84 1.41 -16.95
CA VAL A 230 17.09 0.30 -16.29
C VAL A 230 15.98 0.84 -15.39
N LEU A 231 16.24 1.90 -14.62
CA LEU A 231 15.27 2.40 -13.64
C LEU A 231 14.07 3.08 -14.31
N ARG A 232 14.27 3.77 -15.44
CA ARG A 232 13.19 4.42 -16.18
C ARG A 232 12.11 3.43 -16.66
N PRO A 233 12.45 2.35 -17.41
CA PRO A 233 11.46 1.35 -17.80
C PRO A 233 10.75 0.73 -16.62
N LEU A 234 11.47 0.41 -15.54
CA LEU A 234 10.88 -0.18 -14.34
C LEU A 234 9.92 0.78 -13.64
N LEU A 235 10.27 2.07 -13.52
CA LEU A 235 9.41 3.09 -12.94
C LEU A 235 8.13 3.27 -13.74
N VAL A 236 8.25 3.49 -15.06
CA VAL A 236 7.11 3.74 -15.94
C VAL A 236 6.16 2.54 -15.93
N SER A 237 6.69 1.34 -16.16
CA SER A 237 5.85 0.14 -16.20
C SER A 237 5.26 -0.20 -14.84
N GLY A 238 6.01 -0.07 -13.75
CA GLY A 238 5.49 -0.29 -12.40
C GLY A 238 4.37 0.69 -12.04
N SER A 239 4.54 1.97 -12.37
CA SER A 239 3.53 3.00 -12.07
C SER A 239 2.26 2.84 -12.89
N VAL A 240 2.38 2.53 -14.19
CA VAL A 240 1.22 2.24 -15.05
C VAL A 240 0.55 0.92 -14.63
N SER A 241 1.32 -0.10 -14.24
CA SER A 241 0.76 -1.34 -13.69
C SER A 241 -0.02 -1.10 -12.40
N ASN A 242 0.47 -0.25 -11.49
CA ASN A 242 -0.27 0.15 -10.29
C ASN A 242 -1.56 0.89 -10.63
N MET A 243 -1.53 1.79 -11.60
CA MET A 243 -2.71 2.47 -12.13
C MET A 243 -3.75 1.48 -12.66
N CYS A 244 -3.31 0.54 -13.50
CA CYS A 244 -4.18 -0.50 -14.06
C CYS A 244 -4.73 -1.43 -12.98
N PHE A 245 -3.90 -1.82 -12.01
CA PHE A 245 -4.31 -2.67 -10.89
C PHE A 245 -5.35 -1.97 -10.00
N THR A 246 -5.20 -0.67 -9.76
CA THR A 246 -6.20 0.11 -9.02
C THR A 246 -7.51 0.24 -9.80
N ALA A 247 -7.47 0.55 -11.10
CA ALA A 247 -8.65 0.52 -11.96
C ALA A 247 -9.37 -0.83 -11.89
N TYR A 248 -8.60 -1.91 -11.98
CA TYR A 248 -9.09 -3.27 -11.94
C TYR A 248 -9.76 -3.62 -10.60
N THR A 249 -9.07 -3.42 -9.48
CA THR A 249 -9.59 -3.79 -8.14
C THR A 249 -10.80 -2.95 -7.76
N THR A 250 -10.85 -1.68 -8.18
CA THR A 250 -12.01 -0.80 -8.00
C THR A 250 -13.25 -1.34 -8.72
N MET A 251 -13.10 -1.87 -9.93
CA MET A 251 -14.21 -2.42 -10.71
C MET A 251 -14.52 -3.88 -10.36
N LEU A 252 -13.56 -4.61 -9.81
CA LEU A 252 -13.72 -6.03 -9.48
C LEU A 252 -14.85 -6.25 -8.45
N VAL A 253 -15.03 -5.35 -7.50
CA VAL A 253 -16.10 -5.47 -6.51
C VAL A 253 -17.48 -5.45 -7.16
N LEU A 254 -17.70 -4.61 -8.18
CA LEU A 254 -18.94 -4.57 -8.95
C LEU A 254 -19.15 -5.82 -9.82
N TRP A 255 -18.05 -6.41 -10.31
CA TRP A 255 -18.08 -7.63 -11.11
C TRP A 255 -18.41 -8.87 -10.30
N VAL A 256 -17.98 -8.90 -9.03
CA VAL A 256 -18.02 -10.10 -8.19
C VAL A 256 -19.20 -10.09 -7.22
N VAL A 257 -19.58 -8.93 -6.64
CA VAL A 257 -20.45 -8.87 -5.46
C VAL A 257 -21.91 -8.59 -5.79
N GLY A 258 -22.79 -9.42 -5.23
CA GLY A 258 -24.22 -9.21 -5.09
C GLY A 258 -25.06 -9.57 -6.32
N PRO A 259 -26.39 -9.45 -6.20
CA PRO A 259 -27.32 -9.74 -7.28
C PRO A 259 -27.11 -8.78 -8.46
N GLY A 260 -27.10 -9.33 -9.67
CA GLY A 260 -26.81 -8.57 -10.91
C GLY A 260 -25.32 -8.41 -11.23
N SER A 261 -24.39 -8.82 -10.36
CA SER A 261 -22.99 -9.00 -10.73
C SER A 261 -22.78 -10.27 -11.56
N ARG A 262 -21.64 -10.37 -12.24
CA ARG A 262 -21.36 -11.55 -13.09
C ARG A 262 -21.14 -12.82 -12.26
N VAL A 263 -20.66 -12.71 -11.02
CA VAL A 263 -20.28 -13.84 -10.15
C VAL A 263 -21.35 -14.14 -9.09
N GLY A 264 -22.05 -13.12 -8.59
CA GLY A 264 -23.10 -13.25 -7.58
C GLY A 264 -22.59 -13.58 -6.18
N LEU A 265 -21.33 -13.26 -5.86
CA LEU A 265 -20.74 -13.56 -4.55
C LEU A 265 -21.41 -12.72 -3.47
N ASP A 266 -21.65 -13.33 -2.30
CA ASP A 266 -22.08 -12.61 -1.10
C ASP A 266 -21.03 -11.57 -0.67
N ALA A 267 -21.52 -10.40 -0.26
CA ALA A 267 -20.65 -9.28 0.16
C ALA A 267 -19.73 -9.65 1.34
N GLY A 268 -20.20 -10.49 2.27
CA GLY A 268 -19.42 -10.97 3.42
C GLY A 268 -18.27 -11.89 3.03
N LEU A 269 -18.35 -12.55 1.86
CA LEU A 269 -17.29 -13.45 1.37
C LEU A 269 -16.23 -12.72 0.52
N TYR A 270 -16.52 -11.53 0.00
CA TYR A 270 -15.57 -10.77 -0.82
C TYR A 270 -14.22 -10.49 -0.11
N PRO A 271 -14.17 -10.13 1.19
CA PRO A 271 -12.89 -9.93 1.89
C PRO A 271 -12.00 -11.19 1.93
N LEU A 272 -12.56 -12.39 1.80
CA LEU A 272 -11.76 -13.61 1.70
C LEU A 272 -10.92 -13.66 0.41
N LEU A 273 -11.40 -13.05 -0.67
CA LEU A 273 -10.62 -12.93 -1.91
C LEU A 273 -9.35 -12.08 -1.69
N THR A 274 -9.48 -10.96 -0.97
CA THR A 274 -8.32 -10.13 -0.62
C THR A 274 -7.39 -10.82 0.38
N THR A 275 -7.94 -11.67 1.26
CA THR A 275 -7.14 -12.51 2.16
C THR A 275 -6.34 -13.55 1.38
N VAL A 276 -6.92 -14.20 0.37
CA VAL A 276 -6.19 -15.15 -0.49
C VAL A 276 -5.05 -14.45 -1.25
N LEU A 277 -5.26 -13.22 -1.71
CA LEU A 277 -4.19 -12.39 -2.30
C LEU A 277 -3.06 -12.16 -1.28
N ALA A 278 -3.39 -11.83 -0.03
CA ALA A 278 -2.41 -11.62 1.03
C ALA A 278 -1.66 -12.91 1.39
N VAL A 279 -2.34 -14.07 1.42
CA VAL A 279 -1.70 -15.40 1.59
C VAL A 279 -0.71 -15.67 0.46
N GLY A 280 -1.11 -15.38 -0.78
CA GLY A 280 -0.22 -15.47 -1.94
C GLY A 280 1.01 -14.57 -1.81
N ALA A 281 0.82 -13.33 -1.36
CA ALA A 281 1.90 -12.38 -1.13
C ALA A 281 2.87 -12.88 -0.04
N LEU A 282 2.36 -13.45 1.04
CA LEU A 282 3.18 -14.07 2.08
C LEU A 282 3.95 -15.28 1.53
N ALA A 283 3.29 -16.17 0.79
CA ALA A 283 3.96 -17.28 0.14
C ALA A 283 5.09 -16.80 -0.80
N GLY A 284 4.85 -15.72 -1.56
CA GLY A 284 5.85 -15.09 -2.41
C GLY A 284 7.09 -14.64 -1.65
N SER A 285 6.94 -14.11 -0.44
CA SER A 285 8.09 -13.68 0.38
C SER A 285 9.00 -14.83 0.82
N PHE A 286 8.46 -16.02 1.00
CA PHE A 286 9.23 -17.24 1.31
C PHE A 286 9.77 -17.94 0.05
N LEU A 287 9.03 -17.87 -1.05
CA LEU A 287 9.36 -18.60 -2.28
C LEU A 287 10.27 -17.79 -3.23
N VAL A 288 10.45 -16.49 -3.02
CA VAL A 288 11.24 -15.63 -3.91
C VAL A 288 12.68 -16.15 -4.05
N GLU A 289 13.33 -16.52 -2.96
CA GLU A 289 14.72 -16.97 -2.97
C GLU A 289 14.90 -18.34 -3.67
N PRO A 290 14.12 -19.40 -3.36
CA PRO A 290 14.18 -20.66 -4.12
C PRO A 290 13.82 -20.50 -5.60
N ILE A 291 12.91 -19.59 -5.95
CA ILE A 291 12.58 -19.31 -7.36
C ILE A 291 13.76 -18.65 -8.06
N ILE A 292 14.40 -17.64 -7.44
CA ILE A 292 15.60 -16.98 -7.99
C ILE A 292 16.70 -17.98 -8.26
N ARG A 293 16.96 -18.90 -7.34
CA ARG A 293 18.00 -19.93 -7.49
C ARG A 293 17.77 -20.82 -8.69
N ARG A 294 16.53 -21.07 -9.09
CA ARG A 294 16.17 -21.96 -10.24
C ARG A 294 16.03 -21.21 -11.55
N VAL A 295 15.45 -20.04 -11.53
CA VAL A 295 15.00 -19.31 -12.74
C VAL A 295 15.92 -18.12 -13.06
N GLY A 296 16.59 -17.57 -12.04
CA GLY A 296 17.36 -16.34 -12.13
C GLY A 296 16.56 -15.10 -11.78
N GLU A 297 17.24 -14.05 -11.28
CA GLU A 297 16.64 -12.84 -10.70
C GLU A 297 15.76 -12.08 -11.71
N ILE A 298 16.32 -11.75 -12.87
CA ILE A 298 15.62 -10.95 -13.90
C ILE A 298 14.44 -11.70 -14.50
N ARG A 299 14.60 -13.00 -14.75
CA ARG A 299 13.51 -13.82 -15.29
C ARG A 299 12.37 -13.94 -14.29
N THR A 300 12.68 -14.08 -13.00
CA THR A 300 11.67 -14.13 -11.94
C THR A 300 10.91 -12.80 -11.85
N MET A 301 11.62 -11.66 -11.90
CA MET A 301 11.01 -10.33 -11.85
C MET A 301 10.10 -10.07 -13.05
N LEU A 302 10.63 -10.24 -14.26
CA LEU A 302 9.88 -9.98 -15.50
C LEU A 302 8.77 -11.01 -15.70
N GLY A 303 9.01 -12.28 -15.36
CA GLY A 303 8.00 -13.33 -15.41
C GLY A 303 6.81 -13.05 -14.50
N GLY A 304 7.05 -12.59 -13.27
CA GLY A 304 5.99 -12.17 -12.37
C GLY A 304 5.22 -10.95 -12.89
N TRP A 305 5.91 -10.00 -13.50
CA TRP A 305 5.26 -8.85 -14.13
C TRP A 305 4.39 -9.24 -15.34
N VAL A 306 4.77 -10.23 -16.13
CA VAL A 306 3.94 -10.76 -17.24
C VAL A 306 2.79 -11.60 -16.70
N LEU A 307 3.03 -12.42 -15.70
CA LEU A 307 2.01 -13.31 -15.11
C LEU A 307 0.87 -12.51 -14.49
N LEU A 308 1.16 -11.40 -13.81
CA LEU A 308 0.15 -10.60 -13.13
C LEU A 308 -0.97 -10.14 -14.05
N PRO A 309 -0.75 -9.40 -15.16
CA PRO A 309 -1.85 -8.96 -16.02
C PRO A 309 -2.54 -10.12 -16.77
N LEU A 310 -1.86 -11.23 -17.01
CA LEU A 310 -2.50 -12.44 -17.56
C LEU A 310 -3.52 -13.00 -16.55
N LEU A 311 -3.19 -13.03 -15.26
CA LEU A 311 -4.10 -13.46 -14.21
C LEU A 311 -5.27 -12.49 -14.00
N LEU A 312 -5.10 -11.18 -14.31
CA LEU A 312 -6.21 -10.22 -14.29
C LEU A 312 -7.29 -10.55 -15.35
N LEU A 313 -7.00 -11.31 -16.40
CA LEU A 313 -8.00 -11.75 -17.37
C LEU A 313 -8.91 -12.85 -16.82
N VAL A 314 -8.46 -13.61 -15.82
CA VAL A 314 -9.16 -14.80 -15.31
C VAL A 314 -10.58 -14.50 -14.85
N PRO A 315 -10.90 -13.46 -14.05
CA PRO A 315 -12.28 -13.18 -13.63
C PRO A 315 -13.25 -12.86 -14.75
N VAL A 316 -12.73 -12.40 -15.90
CA VAL A 316 -13.57 -12.11 -17.07
C VAL A 316 -13.85 -13.39 -17.88
N VAL A 317 -12.83 -14.24 -18.03
CA VAL A 317 -12.92 -15.48 -18.82
C VAL A 317 -13.62 -16.59 -18.04
N ALA A 318 -13.32 -16.70 -16.74
CA ALA A 318 -13.87 -17.73 -15.85
C ALA A 318 -14.43 -17.08 -14.58
N PRO A 319 -15.65 -16.53 -14.62
CA PRO A 319 -16.27 -15.79 -13.51
C PRO A 319 -16.79 -16.74 -12.42
N HIS A 320 -15.89 -17.49 -11.80
CA HIS A 320 -16.19 -18.44 -10.72
C HIS A 320 -15.38 -18.06 -9.46
N PRO A 321 -15.99 -17.98 -8.26
CA PRO A 321 -15.35 -17.49 -7.05
C PRO A 321 -14.01 -18.17 -6.71
N LEU A 322 -13.95 -19.50 -6.80
CA LEU A 322 -12.73 -20.26 -6.48
C LEU A 322 -11.60 -20.02 -7.51
N VAL A 323 -11.96 -19.86 -8.78
CA VAL A 323 -10.98 -19.58 -9.85
C VAL A 323 -10.41 -18.17 -9.65
N ILE A 324 -11.26 -17.20 -9.33
CA ILE A 324 -10.86 -15.84 -9.00
C ILE A 324 -9.95 -15.82 -7.77
N ALA A 325 -10.33 -16.57 -6.70
CA ALA A 325 -9.50 -16.68 -5.50
C ALA A 325 -8.11 -17.25 -5.83
N GLY A 326 -8.04 -18.33 -6.63
CA GLY A 326 -6.76 -18.91 -7.06
C GLY A 326 -5.91 -17.91 -7.87
N ALA A 327 -6.52 -17.18 -8.80
CA ALA A 327 -5.84 -16.15 -9.58
C ALA A 327 -5.29 -15.02 -8.67
N LEU A 328 -6.10 -14.53 -7.72
CA LEU A 328 -5.67 -13.51 -6.76
C LEU A 328 -4.51 -14.00 -5.87
N GLY A 329 -4.53 -15.24 -5.43
CA GLY A 329 -3.42 -15.83 -4.68
C GLY A 329 -2.12 -15.86 -5.50
N LEU A 330 -2.19 -16.25 -6.75
CA LEU A 330 -1.04 -16.22 -7.66
C LEU A 330 -0.59 -14.80 -7.99
N ILE A 331 -1.51 -13.83 -8.10
CA ILE A 331 -1.19 -12.40 -8.25
C ILE A 331 -0.42 -11.91 -7.03
N GLY A 332 -0.86 -12.24 -5.81
CA GLY A 332 -0.15 -11.88 -4.58
C GLY A 332 1.27 -12.42 -4.56
N LEU A 333 1.46 -13.69 -4.90
CA LEU A 333 2.77 -14.34 -4.98
C LEU A 333 3.68 -13.65 -6.01
N ALA A 334 3.21 -13.53 -7.26
CA ALA A 334 3.99 -12.95 -8.35
C ALA A 334 4.34 -11.48 -8.09
N SER A 335 3.39 -10.70 -7.57
CA SER A 335 3.55 -9.29 -7.20
C SER A 335 4.65 -9.12 -6.14
N THR A 336 4.61 -9.94 -5.07
CA THR A 336 5.62 -9.87 -4.00
C THR A 336 7.01 -10.23 -4.52
N CYS A 337 7.17 -11.32 -5.28
CA CYS A 337 8.45 -11.68 -5.87
C CYS A 337 9.00 -10.53 -6.73
N SER A 338 8.18 -9.97 -7.60
CA SER A 338 8.59 -8.89 -8.51
C SER A 338 8.93 -7.60 -7.77
N ASN A 339 8.16 -7.24 -6.72
CA ASN A 339 8.41 -6.03 -5.92
C ASN A 339 9.71 -6.12 -5.13
N VAL A 340 9.99 -7.26 -4.48
CA VAL A 340 11.23 -7.51 -3.75
C VAL A 340 12.44 -7.35 -4.68
N LEU A 341 12.38 -7.94 -5.86
CA LEU A 341 13.46 -7.88 -6.84
C LEU A 341 13.64 -6.47 -7.43
N SER A 342 12.55 -5.79 -7.79
CA SER A 342 12.60 -4.40 -8.28
C SER A 342 13.20 -3.46 -7.23
N GLN A 343 12.88 -3.66 -5.96
CA GLN A 343 13.42 -2.87 -4.85
C GLN A 343 14.91 -3.15 -4.62
N SER A 344 15.30 -4.42 -4.59
CA SER A 344 16.71 -4.82 -4.49
C SER A 344 17.55 -4.26 -5.63
N LEU A 345 17.04 -4.33 -6.86
CA LEU A 345 17.70 -3.80 -8.04
C LEU A 345 17.89 -2.28 -7.95
N ARG A 346 16.85 -1.55 -7.55
CA ARG A 346 16.94 -0.11 -7.32
C ARG A 346 17.98 0.24 -6.26
N GLN A 347 18.03 -0.49 -5.15
CA GLN A 347 19.01 -0.26 -4.09
C GLN A 347 20.45 -0.50 -4.53
N ARG A 348 20.68 -1.42 -5.47
CA ARG A 348 22.01 -1.69 -6.05
C ARG A 348 22.43 -0.64 -7.08
N LEU A 349 21.49 -0.14 -7.88
CA LEU A 349 21.78 0.79 -8.98
C LEU A 349 21.84 2.27 -8.54
N VAL A 350 21.27 2.62 -7.39
CA VAL A 350 21.22 4.00 -6.90
C VAL A 350 22.25 4.22 -5.80
N PRO A 351 23.12 5.25 -5.90
CA PRO A 351 24.04 5.63 -4.84
C PRO A 351 23.33 5.86 -3.50
N GLY A 352 23.90 5.38 -2.39
CA GLY A 352 23.25 5.41 -1.05
C GLY A 352 22.72 6.78 -0.63
N ARG A 353 23.44 7.88 -0.98
CA ARG A 353 23.03 9.27 -0.70
C ARG A 353 21.73 9.70 -1.41
N LEU A 354 21.37 9.04 -2.52
CA LEU A 354 20.19 9.37 -3.33
C LEU A 354 19.02 8.40 -3.12
N LEU A 355 19.20 7.29 -2.39
CA LEU A 355 18.17 6.27 -2.19
C LEU A 355 16.87 6.83 -1.62
N GLY A 356 16.95 7.75 -0.65
CA GLY A 356 15.78 8.40 -0.07
C GLY A 356 15.00 9.25 -1.09
N ARG A 357 15.71 10.09 -1.87
CA ARG A 357 15.11 10.96 -2.90
C ARG A 357 14.50 10.14 -4.03
N VAL A 358 15.22 9.15 -4.53
CA VAL A 358 14.76 8.23 -5.58
C VAL A 358 13.58 7.38 -5.09
N GLY A 359 13.63 6.89 -3.86
CA GLY A 359 12.53 6.14 -3.24
C GLY A 359 11.26 6.97 -3.07
N GLY A 360 11.41 8.22 -2.59
CA GLY A 360 10.30 9.17 -2.45
C GLY A 360 9.69 9.52 -3.82
N ALA A 361 10.52 9.84 -4.82
CA ALA A 361 10.07 10.13 -6.18
C ALA A 361 9.34 8.93 -6.83
N SER A 362 9.86 7.73 -6.63
CA SER A 362 9.24 6.50 -7.13
C SER A 362 7.86 6.24 -6.49
N ARG A 363 7.72 6.46 -5.18
CA ARG A 363 6.44 6.34 -4.48
C ARG A 363 5.44 7.43 -4.92
N ALA A 364 5.89 8.66 -5.08
CA ALA A 364 5.04 9.76 -5.52
C ALA A 364 4.41 9.49 -6.90
N ILE A 365 5.17 8.97 -7.86
CA ILE A 365 4.63 8.58 -9.17
C ILE A 365 3.79 7.31 -9.05
N GLY A 366 4.29 6.28 -8.36
CA GLY A 366 3.62 5.00 -8.24
C GLY A 366 2.24 5.08 -7.60
N TYR A 367 2.12 5.82 -6.49
CA TYR A 367 0.84 6.03 -5.80
C TYR A 367 0.01 7.17 -6.41
N GLY A 368 0.68 8.19 -6.96
CA GLY A 368 0.02 9.33 -7.60
C GLY A 368 -0.80 8.96 -8.83
N LEU A 369 -0.50 7.87 -9.52
CA LEU A 369 -1.29 7.38 -10.65
C LEU A 369 -2.49 6.50 -10.23
N MET A 370 -2.57 6.06 -8.97
CA MET A 370 -3.67 5.22 -8.51
C MET A 370 -5.06 5.90 -8.60
N PRO A 371 -5.26 7.15 -8.14
CA PRO A 371 -6.54 7.82 -8.30
C PRO A 371 -6.92 8.01 -9.78
N VAL A 372 -5.93 8.27 -10.65
CA VAL A 372 -6.16 8.34 -12.11
C VAL A 372 -6.66 7.00 -12.63
N GLY A 373 -6.05 5.90 -12.20
CA GLY A 373 -6.48 4.55 -12.55
C GLY A 373 -7.93 4.27 -12.13
N ALA A 374 -8.28 4.58 -10.88
CA ALA A 374 -9.64 4.40 -10.38
C ALA A 374 -10.65 5.17 -11.24
N LEU A 375 -10.39 6.45 -11.52
CA LEU A 375 -11.29 7.30 -12.32
C LEU A 375 -11.42 6.82 -13.76
N LEU A 376 -10.32 6.45 -14.42
CA LEU A 376 -10.34 5.91 -15.78
C LEU A 376 -11.09 4.56 -15.84
N GLY A 377 -10.87 3.68 -14.84
CA GLY A 377 -11.60 2.43 -14.72
C GLY A 377 -13.11 2.64 -14.58
N GLY A 378 -13.52 3.61 -13.73
CA GLY A 378 -14.91 3.99 -13.57
C GLY A 378 -15.53 4.56 -14.85
N LEU A 379 -14.82 5.46 -15.54
CA LEU A 379 -15.27 6.06 -16.78
C LEU A 379 -15.50 4.99 -17.88
N VAL A 380 -14.55 4.08 -18.06
CA VAL A 380 -14.69 2.98 -19.03
C VAL A 380 -15.85 2.06 -18.63
N ALA A 381 -15.99 1.79 -17.32
CA ALA A 381 -17.08 0.93 -16.84
C ALA A 381 -18.47 1.57 -17.04
N GLU A 382 -18.61 2.90 -16.91
CA GLU A 382 -19.86 3.60 -17.17
C GLU A 382 -20.22 3.61 -18.66
N GLN A 383 -19.22 3.79 -19.54
CA GLN A 383 -19.45 3.91 -20.99
C GLN A 383 -19.59 2.56 -21.70
N ALA A 384 -18.77 1.57 -21.28
CA ALA A 384 -18.64 0.31 -22.01
C ALA A 384 -18.84 -0.94 -21.13
N GLY A 385 -19.22 -0.75 -19.86
CA GLY A 385 -19.49 -1.81 -18.91
C GLY A 385 -18.24 -2.28 -18.12
N VAL A 386 -18.52 -2.88 -16.95
CA VAL A 386 -17.49 -3.30 -15.99
C VAL A 386 -16.51 -4.33 -16.58
N GLY A 387 -17.02 -5.29 -17.38
CA GLY A 387 -16.17 -6.29 -18.04
C GLY A 387 -15.15 -5.66 -18.99
N THR A 388 -15.54 -4.63 -19.75
CA THR A 388 -14.64 -3.88 -20.63
C THR A 388 -13.58 -3.14 -19.82
N ALA A 389 -13.94 -2.53 -18.68
CA ALA A 389 -12.99 -1.87 -17.81
C ALA A 389 -11.94 -2.84 -17.24
N LEU A 390 -12.35 -4.05 -16.84
CA LEU A 390 -11.42 -5.09 -16.36
C LEU A 390 -10.48 -5.55 -17.50
N LEU A 391 -11.00 -5.76 -18.70
CA LEU A 391 -10.21 -6.15 -19.87
C LEU A 391 -9.21 -5.05 -20.27
N THR A 392 -9.66 -3.80 -20.36
CA THR A 392 -8.78 -2.69 -20.75
C THR A 392 -7.67 -2.47 -19.74
N ALA A 393 -7.94 -2.58 -18.44
CA ALA A 393 -6.92 -2.50 -17.41
C ALA A 393 -5.88 -3.64 -17.55
N ALA A 394 -6.31 -4.87 -17.77
CA ALA A 394 -5.42 -6.01 -17.95
C ALA A 394 -4.58 -5.89 -19.23
N LEU A 395 -5.19 -5.50 -20.35
CA LEU A 395 -4.50 -5.34 -21.64
C LEU A 395 -3.52 -4.17 -21.61
N LEU A 396 -3.85 -3.04 -20.98
CA LEU A 396 -2.94 -1.92 -20.83
C LEU A 396 -1.75 -2.29 -19.93
N ALA A 397 -1.99 -3.05 -18.86
CA ALA A 397 -0.93 -3.58 -18.02
C ALA A 397 0.00 -4.55 -18.78
N LEU A 398 -0.52 -5.35 -19.72
CA LEU A 398 0.30 -6.19 -20.62
C LEU A 398 1.09 -5.33 -21.60
N LEU A 399 0.46 -4.34 -22.22
CA LEU A 399 1.07 -3.50 -23.23
C LEU A 399 2.27 -2.73 -22.69
N VAL A 400 2.15 -2.18 -21.49
CA VAL A 400 3.24 -1.38 -20.89
C VAL A 400 4.49 -2.22 -20.61
N LEU A 401 4.36 -3.55 -20.47
CA LEU A 401 5.47 -4.45 -20.23
C LEU A 401 6.37 -4.65 -21.45
N ILE A 402 5.91 -4.30 -22.65
CA ILE A 402 6.75 -4.30 -23.86
C ILE A 402 7.99 -3.43 -23.62
N TYR A 403 7.83 -2.33 -22.87
CA TYR A 403 8.92 -1.39 -22.61
C TYR A 403 10.08 -2.02 -21.81
N PRO A 404 9.89 -2.56 -20.58
CA PRO A 404 11.00 -3.19 -19.88
C PRO A 404 11.47 -4.50 -20.54
N LEU A 405 10.60 -5.27 -21.19
CA LEU A 405 11.01 -6.48 -21.90
C LEU A 405 11.94 -6.19 -23.08
N ALA A 406 11.70 -5.08 -23.79
CA ALA A 406 12.54 -4.67 -24.92
C ALA A 406 13.86 -4.00 -24.49
N THR A 407 13.88 -3.35 -23.32
CA THR A 407 15.00 -2.48 -22.93
C THR A 407 15.89 -3.04 -21.82
N VAL A 408 15.34 -3.81 -20.87
CA VAL A 408 16.09 -4.34 -19.72
C VAL A 408 16.72 -5.69 -20.09
N ARG A 409 18.06 -5.71 -20.22
CA ARG A 409 18.83 -6.92 -20.48
C ARG A 409 19.61 -7.36 -19.26
N GLN A 410 19.78 -8.65 -19.08
CA GLN A 410 20.48 -9.23 -17.92
C GLN A 410 21.90 -8.65 -17.72
N ARG A 411 22.62 -8.37 -18.82
CA ARG A 411 23.97 -7.76 -18.79
C ARG A 411 24.02 -6.36 -18.16
N MET A 412 22.91 -5.63 -18.17
CA MET A 412 22.83 -4.26 -17.63
C MET A 412 22.64 -4.21 -16.11
N VAL A 413 22.42 -5.36 -15.50
CA VAL A 413 22.09 -5.52 -14.06
C VAL A 413 23.23 -6.24 -13.32
N THR A 414 24.06 -6.97 -14.02
CA THR A 414 25.23 -7.70 -13.49
C THR A 414 26.53 -6.91 -13.59
N ALA A 415 26.52 -5.75 -14.24
CA ALA A 415 27.62 -4.79 -14.28
C ALA A 415 27.49 -3.75 -13.17
#